data_a5cdf3eaf23e34f3c694d54f42365a1b
#
_entry.id   a5cdf3eaf23e34f3c694d54f42365a1b
#
_cell.length_a   1.000
_cell.length_b   1.000
_cell.length_c   1.000
_cell.angle_alpha   90.00
_cell.angle_beta   90.00
_cell.angle_gamma   90.00
#
_symmetry.space_group_name_H-M   'P 1'
#
loop_
_entity.id
_entity.type
_entity.pdbx_description
1 polymer ?
#
loop_
_entity_poly.entity_id
_entity_poly.type
_entity_poly.pdbx_seq_one_letter_code
_entity_poly.pdbx_strand_id
1 'polypeptide(L)'
;DTDRIVHDFTVAHGGIPAPLDYQGFPKSVCTSLNNEVCHGIPDESIILQEGGIINVDVSTILDGYFSDASRMFKMGRISERASRLIRVTEECVERGLAAAKPWGHLGDIADAINSHAKANGYSVVEEIGGHGIGLAFHEDPFVSYVTPKGSEMLLVPGMMFTIEPMINEGSPDFFVDEDNGWTVYTIDGGLSAQIEYMVLVKEDGIEILTK
;
A
#
# COMPACT_ATOMS: atom_id res chain seq x y z
N ASP A 1 14.35 -14.56 -4.68
CA ASP A 1 13.35 -15.66 -4.65
C ASP A 1 11.91 -15.15 -4.64
N THR A 2 11.54 -14.10 -3.89
CA THR A 2 10.17 -13.56 -3.80
C THR A 2 9.60 -13.19 -5.16
N ASP A 3 10.35 -12.45 -5.98
CA ASP A 3 9.94 -12.07 -7.33
C ASP A 3 9.59 -13.27 -8.20
N ARG A 4 10.46 -14.30 -8.22
CA ARG A 4 10.22 -15.53 -9.00
C ARG A 4 8.99 -16.28 -8.50
N ILE A 5 8.80 -16.39 -7.19
CA ILE A 5 7.64 -17.08 -6.60
C ILE A 5 6.34 -16.38 -7.02
N VAL A 6 6.27 -15.07 -6.91
CA VAL A 6 5.10 -14.29 -7.30
C VAL A 6 4.86 -14.37 -8.80
N HIS A 7 5.93 -14.22 -9.61
CA HIS A 7 5.84 -14.33 -11.06
C HIS A 7 5.28 -15.70 -11.49
N ASP A 8 5.93 -16.79 -11.04
CA ASP A 8 5.56 -18.15 -11.42
C ASP A 8 4.13 -18.49 -10.99
N PHE A 9 3.74 -18.07 -9.77
CA PHE A 9 2.39 -18.29 -9.27
C PHE A 9 1.34 -17.53 -10.11
N THR A 10 1.57 -16.24 -10.38
CA THR A 10 0.66 -15.41 -11.16
C THR A 10 0.45 -15.98 -12.56
N VAL A 11 1.54 -16.31 -13.25
CA VAL A 11 1.47 -16.88 -14.61
C VAL A 11 0.83 -18.25 -14.63
N ALA A 12 1.12 -19.13 -13.65
CA ALA A 12 0.51 -20.45 -13.54
C ALA A 12 -1.01 -20.40 -13.34
N HIS A 13 -1.54 -19.29 -12.82
CA HIS A 13 -2.98 -19.07 -12.64
C HIS A 13 -3.62 -18.22 -13.75
N GLY A 14 -2.90 -18.00 -14.85
CA GLY A 14 -3.40 -17.28 -16.02
C GLY A 14 -3.37 -15.76 -15.90
N GLY A 15 -2.80 -15.22 -14.82
CA GLY A 15 -2.60 -13.79 -14.63
C GLY A 15 -1.31 -13.27 -15.26
N ILE A 16 -1.19 -11.96 -15.32
CA ILE A 16 0.03 -11.25 -15.73
C ILE A 16 0.45 -10.38 -14.53
N PRO A 17 1.73 -10.44 -14.07
CA PRO A 17 2.22 -9.51 -13.05
C PRO A 17 2.13 -8.08 -13.56
N ALA A 18 1.31 -7.24 -12.92
CA ALA A 18 1.06 -5.89 -13.40
C ALA A 18 2.27 -4.95 -13.27
N PRO A 19 3.15 -5.07 -12.25
CA PRO A 19 4.32 -4.21 -12.13
C PRO A 19 5.38 -4.45 -13.22
N LEU A 20 5.48 -5.67 -13.76
CA LEU A 20 6.53 -6.02 -14.72
C LEU A 20 6.43 -5.17 -15.98
N ASP A 21 7.51 -4.46 -16.30
CA ASP A 21 7.61 -3.50 -17.41
C ASP A 21 6.68 -2.27 -17.33
N TYR A 22 5.92 -2.12 -16.22
CA TYR A 22 5.10 -0.94 -16.00
C TYR A 22 6.00 0.29 -15.81
N GLN A 23 5.95 1.23 -16.75
CA GLN A 23 6.81 2.43 -16.79
C GLN A 23 8.30 2.12 -16.60
N GLY A 24 8.74 0.89 -16.97
CA GLY A 24 10.11 0.43 -16.83
C GLY A 24 10.46 -0.24 -15.51
N PHE A 25 9.49 -0.53 -14.63
CA PHE A 25 9.74 -1.32 -13.42
C PHE A 25 10.19 -2.74 -13.78
N PRO A 26 11.30 -3.24 -13.21
CA PRO A 26 11.98 -4.42 -13.76
C PRO A 26 11.53 -5.77 -13.18
N LYS A 27 10.55 -5.79 -12.28
CA LYS A 27 10.17 -6.97 -11.49
C LYS A 27 8.65 -7.20 -11.44
N SER A 28 8.26 -8.39 -11.02
CA SER A 28 6.84 -8.82 -10.98
C SER A 28 6.12 -8.47 -9.68
N VAL A 29 6.82 -7.90 -8.71
CA VAL A 29 6.33 -7.58 -7.38
C VAL A 29 7.18 -6.46 -6.81
N CYS A 30 6.61 -5.59 -5.96
CA CYS A 30 7.39 -4.69 -5.13
C CYS A 30 7.69 -5.35 -3.78
N THR A 31 8.91 -5.16 -3.27
CA THR A 31 9.31 -5.64 -1.94
C THR A 31 10.04 -4.54 -1.20
N SER A 32 9.39 -3.96 -0.19
CA SER A 32 9.92 -2.79 0.53
C SER A 32 10.34 -3.17 1.95
N LEU A 33 11.64 -3.03 2.25
CA LEU A 33 12.28 -3.49 3.49
C LEU A 33 12.45 -2.33 4.48
N ASN A 34 12.08 -2.54 5.74
CA ASN A 34 12.39 -1.65 6.86
C ASN A 34 12.00 -0.19 6.64
N ASN A 35 12.95 0.64 6.17
CA ASN A 35 12.77 2.07 5.89
C ASN A 35 12.42 2.37 4.42
N GLU A 36 12.22 1.34 3.62
CA GLU A 36 11.61 1.49 2.30
C GLU A 36 10.10 1.68 2.47
N VAL A 37 9.60 2.79 1.95
CA VAL A 37 8.18 3.17 2.05
C VAL A 37 7.34 2.33 1.09
N CYS A 38 7.76 2.29 -0.19
CA CYS A 38 7.09 1.52 -1.25
C CYS A 38 8.03 1.35 -2.46
N HIS A 39 7.56 0.63 -3.49
CA HIS A 39 8.22 0.41 -4.79
C HIS A 39 9.64 -0.17 -4.69
N GLY A 40 9.97 -0.86 -3.60
CA GLY A 40 11.25 -1.56 -3.48
C GLY A 40 11.39 -2.62 -4.57
N ILE A 41 12.56 -2.66 -5.22
CA ILE A 41 12.86 -3.61 -6.30
C ILE A 41 13.48 -4.88 -5.70
N PRO A 42 12.86 -6.06 -5.88
CA PRO A 42 13.46 -7.32 -5.45
C PRO A 42 14.86 -7.53 -6.05
N ASP A 43 15.85 -7.76 -5.21
CA ASP A 43 17.24 -7.98 -5.60
C ASP A 43 17.77 -9.29 -4.99
N GLU A 44 18.48 -10.10 -5.79
CA GLU A 44 19.05 -11.38 -5.35
C GLU A 44 20.22 -11.22 -4.36
N SER A 45 20.86 -10.07 -4.35
CA SER A 45 21.93 -9.75 -3.39
C SER A 45 21.41 -9.44 -2.00
N ILE A 46 20.12 -9.09 -1.87
CA ILE A 46 19.46 -8.76 -0.61
C ILE A 46 18.98 -10.05 0.06
N ILE A 47 19.64 -10.41 1.15
CA ILE A 47 19.23 -11.54 1.99
C ILE A 47 18.41 -11.03 3.17
N LEU A 48 17.16 -11.50 3.26
CA LEU A 48 16.27 -11.15 4.36
C LEU A 48 16.88 -11.60 5.70
N GLN A 49 16.98 -10.70 6.66
CA GLN A 49 17.59 -10.92 7.95
C GLN A 49 16.55 -11.02 9.07
N GLU A 50 16.80 -11.85 10.06
CA GLU A 50 15.99 -11.88 11.28
C GLU A 50 15.93 -10.48 11.92
N GLY A 51 14.74 -10.08 12.36
CA GLY A 51 14.49 -8.76 12.94
C GLY A 51 13.97 -7.71 11.95
N GLY A 52 14.07 -7.96 10.65
CA GLY A 52 13.53 -7.10 9.59
C GLY A 52 12.02 -7.23 9.40
N ILE A 53 11.44 -6.22 8.78
CA ILE A 53 10.07 -6.23 8.28
C ILE A 53 10.09 -5.96 6.78
N ILE A 54 9.14 -6.54 6.05
CA ILE A 54 9.04 -6.36 4.60
C ILE A 54 7.57 -6.21 4.21
N ASN A 55 7.28 -5.23 3.38
CA ASN A 55 6.05 -5.17 2.60
C ASN A 55 6.26 -5.99 1.32
N VAL A 56 5.28 -6.80 0.98
CA VAL A 56 5.18 -7.50 -0.32
C VAL A 56 3.90 -7.03 -0.98
N ASP A 57 4.04 -6.40 -2.13
CA ASP A 57 2.98 -5.74 -2.85
C ASP A 57 2.80 -6.42 -4.22
N VAL A 58 1.64 -7.03 -4.38
CA VAL A 58 1.32 -7.91 -5.51
C VAL A 58 0.15 -7.36 -6.29
N SER A 59 0.44 -6.94 -7.52
CA SER A 59 -0.57 -6.47 -8.46
C SER A 59 -0.66 -7.43 -9.65
N THR A 60 -1.86 -7.74 -10.09
CA THR A 60 -2.11 -8.76 -11.12
C THR A 60 -3.12 -8.27 -12.15
N ILE A 61 -2.88 -8.61 -13.41
CA ILE A 61 -3.88 -8.45 -14.48
C ILE A 61 -4.47 -9.84 -14.76
N LEU A 62 -5.80 -9.96 -14.66
CA LEU A 62 -6.53 -11.16 -15.04
C LEU A 62 -7.72 -10.78 -15.91
N ASP A 63 -7.83 -11.39 -17.11
CA ASP A 63 -8.87 -11.10 -18.08
C ASP A 63 -9.04 -9.60 -18.42
N GLY A 64 -7.95 -8.84 -18.35
CA GLY A 64 -7.91 -7.40 -18.65
C GLY A 64 -8.27 -6.50 -17.46
N TYR A 65 -8.51 -7.05 -16.27
CA TYR A 65 -8.76 -6.31 -15.04
C TYR A 65 -7.57 -6.36 -14.11
N PHE A 66 -7.32 -5.24 -13.42
CA PHE A 66 -6.25 -5.11 -12.45
C PHE A 66 -6.75 -5.39 -11.03
N SER A 67 -5.92 -6.05 -10.24
CA SER A 67 -6.09 -6.19 -8.79
C SER A 67 -4.80 -5.83 -8.08
N ASP A 68 -4.91 -5.31 -6.86
CA ASP A 68 -3.80 -4.81 -6.07
C ASP A 68 -3.95 -5.13 -4.59
N ALA A 69 -2.85 -5.57 -3.95
CA ALA A 69 -2.83 -5.86 -2.52
C ALA A 69 -1.43 -5.94 -1.96
N SER A 70 -1.18 -5.32 -0.83
CA SER A 70 0.08 -5.49 -0.11
C SER A 70 -0.10 -5.94 1.33
N ARG A 71 0.93 -6.65 1.85
CA ARG A 71 0.96 -7.17 3.22
C ARG A 71 2.34 -7.02 3.83
N MET A 72 2.35 -6.82 5.15
CA MET A 72 3.59 -6.83 5.94
C MET A 72 3.95 -8.23 6.42
N PHE A 73 5.22 -8.59 6.28
CA PHE A 73 5.77 -9.85 6.80
C PHE A 73 6.91 -9.56 7.79
N LYS A 74 7.00 -10.42 8.81
CA LYS A 74 8.00 -10.33 9.88
C LYS A 74 9.08 -11.37 9.63
N MET A 75 10.34 -10.93 9.62
CA MET A 75 11.49 -11.85 9.47
C MET A 75 11.91 -12.38 10.84
N GLY A 76 11.41 -13.55 11.22
CA GLY A 76 11.67 -14.14 12.52
C GLY A 76 11.15 -13.28 13.69
N ARG A 77 11.99 -13.07 14.70
CA ARG A 77 11.65 -12.24 15.87
C ARG A 77 12.00 -10.78 15.58
N ILE A 78 11.00 -9.93 15.47
CA ILE A 78 11.15 -8.48 15.28
C ILE A 78 11.12 -7.72 16.61
N SER A 79 11.57 -6.47 16.61
CA SER A 79 11.53 -5.58 17.77
C SER A 79 10.07 -5.20 18.13
N GLU A 80 9.83 -4.83 19.39
CA GLU A 80 8.55 -4.29 19.85
C GLU A 80 8.16 -3.01 19.06
N ARG A 81 9.15 -2.19 18.72
CA ARG A 81 9.01 -1.01 17.89
C ARG A 81 8.42 -1.35 16.52
N ALA A 82 9.01 -2.30 15.80
CA ALA A 82 8.53 -2.75 14.49
C ALA A 82 7.15 -3.43 14.58
N SER A 83 6.95 -4.23 15.63
CA SER A 83 5.67 -4.90 15.87
C SER A 83 4.53 -3.90 16.12
N ARG A 84 4.82 -2.83 16.88
CA ARG A 84 3.87 -1.75 17.13
C ARG A 84 3.53 -0.97 15.86
N LEU A 85 4.52 -0.66 15.03
CA LEU A 85 4.30 0.02 13.75
C LEU A 85 3.34 -0.79 12.86
N ILE A 86 3.62 -2.08 12.64
CA ILE A 86 2.74 -2.95 11.83
C ILE A 86 1.31 -2.96 12.38
N ARG A 87 1.15 -3.16 13.70
CA ARG A 87 -0.17 -3.18 14.32
C ARG A 87 -0.92 -1.86 14.13
N VAL A 88 -0.26 -0.71 14.32
CA VAL A 88 -0.93 0.59 14.13
C VAL A 88 -1.27 0.81 12.64
N THR A 89 -0.45 0.32 11.72
CA THR A 89 -0.77 0.34 10.28
C THR A 89 -2.01 -0.51 9.98
N GLU A 90 -2.11 -1.72 10.54
CA GLU A 90 -3.31 -2.56 10.45
C GLU A 90 -4.55 -1.82 10.98
N GLU A 91 -4.45 -1.22 12.17
CA GLU A 91 -5.53 -0.43 12.78
C GLU A 91 -5.91 0.80 11.92
N CYS A 92 -4.94 1.47 11.28
CA CYS A 92 -5.20 2.59 10.36
C CYS A 92 -6.06 2.13 9.17
N VAL A 93 -5.67 1.03 8.54
CA VAL A 93 -6.40 0.47 7.40
C VAL A 93 -7.81 0.02 7.81
N GLU A 94 -7.96 -0.68 8.93
CA GLU A 94 -9.27 -1.08 9.45
C GLU A 94 -10.19 0.13 9.69
N ARG A 95 -9.65 1.24 10.22
CA ARG A 95 -10.39 2.49 10.42
C ARG A 95 -10.75 3.17 9.10
N GLY A 96 -9.84 3.18 8.14
CA GLY A 96 -10.11 3.66 6.79
C GLY A 96 -11.23 2.88 6.11
N LEU A 97 -11.17 1.55 6.14
CA LEU A 97 -12.22 0.67 5.64
C LEU A 97 -13.58 0.90 6.33
N ALA A 98 -13.58 1.08 7.65
CA ALA A 98 -14.81 1.36 8.40
C ALA A 98 -15.40 2.75 8.11
N ALA A 99 -14.56 3.72 7.75
CA ALA A 99 -14.97 5.08 7.38
C ALA A 99 -15.47 5.17 5.93
N ALA A 100 -14.99 4.29 5.06
CA ALA A 100 -15.42 4.21 3.67
C ALA A 100 -16.89 3.77 3.58
N LYS A 101 -17.76 4.70 3.16
CA LYS A 101 -19.21 4.46 3.06
C LYS A 101 -19.74 5.06 1.77
N PRO A 102 -20.73 4.43 1.12
CA PRO A 102 -21.40 5.05 -0.02
C PRO A 102 -21.97 6.41 0.41
N TRP A 103 -21.80 7.40 -0.47
CA TRP A 103 -22.21 8.78 -0.28
C TRP A 103 -21.44 9.56 0.83
N GLY A 104 -20.37 8.97 1.38
CA GLY A 104 -19.34 9.67 2.15
C GLY A 104 -18.27 10.24 1.22
N HIS A 105 -17.15 10.71 1.76
CA HIS A 105 -16.06 11.33 1.01
C HIS A 105 -14.75 10.58 1.22
N LEU A 106 -13.81 10.67 0.27
CA LEU A 106 -12.46 10.16 0.43
C LEU A 106 -11.76 10.75 1.66
N GLY A 107 -12.03 12.02 1.98
CA GLY A 107 -11.53 12.66 3.20
C GLY A 107 -12.01 12.04 4.52
N ASP A 108 -13.11 11.30 4.51
CA ASP A 108 -13.57 10.56 5.70
C ASP A 108 -12.61 9.39 6.00
N ILE A 109 -12.13 8.72 4.94
CA ILE A 109 -11.10 7.66 5.02
C ILE A 109 -9.79 8.25 5.50
N ALA A 110 -9.37 9.35 4.86
CA ALA A 110 -8.12 10.05 5.18
C ALA A 110 -8.06 10.49 6.65
N ASP A 111 -9.10 11.15 7.14
CA ASP A 111 -9.17 11.63 8.52
C ASP A 111 -9.12 10.48 9.53
N ALA A 112 -9.81 9.39 9.26
CA ALA A 112 -9.83 8.20 10.13
C ALA A 112 -8.43 7.58 10.25
N ILE A 113 -7.67 7.48 9.15
CA ILE A 113 -6.31 6.96 9.09
C ILE A 113 -5.34 7.91 9.78
N ASN A 114 -5.31 9.17 9.35
CA ASN A 114 -4.34 10.17 9.80
C ASN A 114 -4.48 10.47 11.29
N SER A 115 -5.71 10.64 11.77
CA SER A 115 -5.98 10.88 13.20
C SER A 115 -5.48 9.73 14.06
N HIS A 116 -5.66 8.47 13.62
CA HIS A 116 -5.19 7.31 14.36
C HIS A 116 -3.65 7.19 14.35
N ALA A 117 -3.02 7.36 13.20
CA ALA A 117 -1.57 7.37 13.08
C ALA A 117 -0.94 8.42 14.00
N LYS A 118 -1.41 9.68 13.93
CA LYS A 118 -0.94 10.79 14.76
C LYS A 118 -1.16 10.55 16.26
N ALA A 119 -2.31 10.01 16.65
CA ALA A 119 -2.59 9.68 18.05
C ALA A 119 -1.63 8.62 18.61
N ASN A 120 -1.03 7.80 17.76
CA ASN A 120 -0.04 6.80 18.11
C ASN A 120 1.42 7.28 17.93
N GLY A 121 1.63 8.53 17.52
CA GLY A 121 2.96 9.12 17.33
C GLY A 121 3.64 8.74 16.03
N TYR A 122 2.87 8.35 15.02
CA TYR A 122 3.30 8.05 13.65
C TYR A 122 2.86 9.14 12.69
N SER A 123 3.49 9.18 11.52
CA SER A 123 3.09 10.05 10.40
C SER A 123 2.59 9.23 9.22
N VAL A 124 1.79 9.88 8.38
CA VAL A 124 1.27 9.31 7.13
C VAL A 124 1.94 10.03 5.97
N VAL A 125 2.45 9.29 4.99
CA VAL A 125 3.02 9.86 3.76
C VAL A 125 1.93 10.62 3.00
N GLU A 126 2.26 11.83 2.50
CA GLU A 126 1.27 12.75 1.94
C GLU A 126 1.17 12.69 0.41
N GLU A 127 2.31 12.57 -0.28
CA GLU A 127 2.40 12.72 -1.73
C GLU A 127 2.22 11.39 -2.49
N ILE A 128 2.22 10.27 -1.79
CA ILE A 128 1.94 8.93 -2.32
C ILE A 128 0.72 8.40 -1.58
N GLY A 129 -0.19 7.78 -2.31
CA GLY A 129 -1.44 7.30 -1.72
C GLY A 129 -2.11 6.26 -2.60
N GLY A 130 -3.35 5.95 -2.29
CA GLY A 130 -4.16 5.03 -3.08
C GLY A 130 -4.65 5.66 -4.39
N HIS A 131 -5.25 4.85 -5.19
CA HIS A 131 -5.69 5.23 -6.53
C HIS A 131 -6.92 4.44 -6.97
N GLY A 132 -7.65 4.99 -7.94
CA GLY A 132 -8.63 4.23 -8.70
C GLY A 132 -7.94 3.08 -9.43
N ILE A 133 -8.63 1.95 -9.59
CA ILE A 133 -8.08 0.73 -10.21
C ILE A 133 -9.21 -0.09 -10.83
N GLY A 134 -8.91 -0.78 -11.90
CA GLY A 134 -9.88 -1.68 -12.55
C GLY A 134 -9.53 -1.96 -13.99
N LEU A 135 -9.72 -1.01 -14.89
CA LEU A 135 -9.35 -1.14 -16.30
C LEU A 135 -7.93 -0.63 -16.60
N ALA A 136 -7.39 0.22 -15.74
CA ALA A 136 -5.98 0.59 -15.72
C ALA A 136 -5.40 0.28 -14.35
N PHE A 137 -4.06 0.21 -14.28
CA PHE A 137 -3.35 -0.05 -13.02
C PHE A 137 -3.56 1.11 -12.05
N HIS A 138 -3.32 2.34 -12.52
CA HIS A 138 -3.57 3.57 -11.77
C HIS A 138 -4.52 4.44 -12.57
N GLU A 139 -5.63 4.81 -11.99
CA GLU A 139 -6.63 5.72 -12.55
C GLU A 139 -7.19 6.64 -11.46
N ASP A 140 -7.92 7.67 -11.86
CA ASP A 140 -8.58 8.54 -10.89
C ASP A 140 -9.64 7.77 -10.07
N PRO A 141 -9.83 8.17 -8.79
CA PRO A 141 -9.21 9.29 -8.10
C PRO A 141 -7.87 8.93 -7.43
N PHE A 142 -7.00 9.93 -7.19
CA PHE A 142 -5.95 9.82 -6.17
C PHE A 142 -6.60 9.79 -4.78
N VAL A 143 -6.18 8.85 -3.94
CA VAL A 143 -6.72 8.65 -2.58
C VAL A 143 -5.68 9.11 -1.56
N SER A 144 -5.77 10.38 -1.16
CA SER A 144 -4.94 10.94 -0.08
C SER A 144 -5.39 10.40 1.28
N TYR A 145 -4.45 10.28 2.22
CA TYR A 145 -4.73 9.87 3.60
C TYR A 145 -4.48 10.96 4.64
N VAL A 146 -4.35 12.21 4.20
CA VAL A 146 -4.08 13.35 5.10
C VAL A 146 -5.08 14.49 4.97
N THR A 147 -6.06 14.36 4.08
CA THR A 147 -7.10 15.38 3.84
C THR A 147 -8.17 15.39 4.93
N PRO A 148 -8.84 16.53 5.15
CA PRO A 148 -9.84 16.68 6.19
C PRO A 148 -11.09 15.84 5.94
N LYS A 149 -11.76 15.46 7.00
CA LYS A 149 -13.08 14.82 6.96
C LYS A 149 -14.08 15.63 6.12
N GLY A 150 -14.87 14.94 5.30
CA GLY A 150 -15.90 15.53 4.46
C GLY A 150 -15.37 16.28 3.23
N SER A 151 -14.08 16.15 2.93
CA SER A 151 -13.44 16.71 1.74
C SER A 151 -13.19 15.65 0.67
N GLU A 152 -12.66 16.04 -0.46
CA GLU A 152 -12.33 15.19 -1.61
C GLU A 152 -13.58 14.60 -2.29
N MET A 153 -13.34 13.67 -3.22
CA MET A 153 -14.39 13.07 -4.05
C MET A 153 -15.44 12.32 -3.23
N LEU A 154 -16.69 12.45 -3.65
CA LEU A 154 -17.81 11.68 -3.10
C LEU A 154 -17.69 10.22 -3.53
N LEU A 155 -17.84 9.30 -2.57
CA LEU A 155 -17.86 7.86 -2.83
C LEU A 155 -19.20 7.44 -3.39
N VAL A 156 -19.23 7.05 -4.66
CA VAL A 156 -20.45 6.59 -5.32
C VAL A 156 -20.39 5.09 -5.62
N PRO A 157 -21.51 4.37 -5.54
CA PRO A 157 -21.57 2.97 -5.91
C PRO A 157 -20.99 2.68 -7.29
N GLY A 158 -20.15 1.64 -7.38
CA GLY A 158 -19.41 1.28 -8.58
C GLY A 158 -17.96 1.76 -8.61
N MET A 159 -17.56 2.67 -7.74
CA MET A 159 -16.15 3.07 -7.63
C MET A 159 -15.30 1.94 -7.08
N MET A 160 -14.14 1.73 -7.69
CA MET A 160 -13.08 0.84 -7.19
C MET A 160 -11.82 1.64 -6.98
N PHE A 161 -11.16 1.44 -5.85
CA PHE A 161 -9.90 2.12 -5.51
C PHE A 161 -9.14 1.33 -4.44
N THR A 162 -7.88 1.71 -4.19
CA THR A 162 -7.05 1.11 -3.16
C THR A 162 -7.09 1.91 -1.86
N ILE A 163 -6.99 1.20 -0.73
CA ILE A 163 -6.73 1.79 0.60
C ILE A 163 -5.42 1.19 1.08
N GLU A 164 -4.36 2.02 1.05
CA GLU A 164 -2.97 1.60 1.18
C GLU A 164 -2.08 2.62 1.93
N PRO A 165 -2.47 3.13 3.09
CA PRO A 165 -1.69 4.17 3.74
C PRO A 165 -0.29 3.68 4.10
N MET A 166 0.72 4.51 3.79
CA MET A 166 2.10 4.32 4.21
C MET A 166 2.31 5.05 5.53
N ILE A 167 2.64 4.29 6.57
CA ILE A 167 2.80 4.78 7.94
C ILE A 167 4.28 4.77 8.32
N ASN A 168 4.82 5.96 8.61
CA ASN A 168 6.22 6.15 8.99
C ASN A 168 6.38 6.36 10.49
N GLU A 169 7.47 5.86 11.08
CA GLU A 169 7.79 6.10 12.49
C GLU A 169 8.17 7.55 12.79
N GLY A 170 8.78 8.23 11.83
CA GLY A 170 9.29 9.58 11.97
C GLY A 170 8.59 10.58 11.06
N SER A 171 9.35 11.25 10.19
CA SER A 171 8.82 12.22 9.23
C SER A 171 7.90 11.58 8.20
N PRO A 172 6.85 12.29 7.73
CA PRO A 172 6.09 11.87 6.54
C PRO A 172 6.91 12.01 5.25
N ASP A 173 8.03 12.74 5.28
CA ASP A 173 8.85 13.04 4.11
C ASP A 173 9.64 11.80 3.67
N PHE A 174 9.92 11.75 2.37
CA PHE A 174 10.63 10.65 1.72
C PHE A 174 11.57 11.17 0.63
N PHE A 175 12.36 10.27 0.08
CA PHE A 175 13.08 10.50 -1.17
C PHE A 175 13.01 9.24 -2.03
N VAL A 176 13.13 9.44 -3.34
CA VAL A 176 13.22 8.34 -4.31
C VAL A 176 14.70 8.07 -4.56
N ASP A 177 15.07 6.79 -4.60
CA ASP A 177 16.42 6.35 -4.95
C ASP A 177 16.79 6.81 -6.36
N GLU A 178 17.80 7.67 -6.46
CA GLU A 178 18.24 8.23 -7.74
C GLU A 178 18.91 7.18 -8.65
N ASP A 179 19.47 6.10 -8.07
CA ASP A 179 20.18 5.06 -8.83
C ASP A 179 19.22 4.12 -9.55
N ASN A 180 18.08 3.81 -8.95
CA ASN A 180 17.08 2.91 -9.53
C ASN A 180 15.79 3.61 -10.00
N GLY A 181 15.55 4.84 -9.54
CA GLY A 181 14.41 5.68 -9.94
C GLY A 181 13.05 5.21 -9.42
N TRP A 182 13.00 4.23 -8.50
CA TRP A 182 11.76 3.62 -8.03
C TRP A 182 11.63 3.57 -6.51
N THR A 183 12.60 2.97 -5.83
CA THR A 183 12.49 2.72 -4.40
C THR A 183 12.36 4.01 -3.60
N VAL A 184 11.30 4.08 -2.82
CA VAL A 184 11.01 5.23 -1.96
C VAL A 184 11.50 4.93 -0.54
N TYR A 185 12.30 5.82 0.03
CA TYR A 185 12.85 5.70 1.39
C TYR A 185 12.34 6.81 2.30
N THR A 186 12.17 6.49 3.59
CA THR A 186 11.94 7.52 4.62
C THR A 186 13.14 8.44 4.69
N ILE A 187 12.90 9.76 4.82
CA ILE A 187 13.99 10.77 4.84
C ILE A 187 14.90 10.63 6.07
N ASP A 188 14.38 10.12 7.17
CA ASP A 188 15.05 10.01 8.46
C ASP A 188 15.57 8.60 8.78
N GLY A 189 15.37 7.63 7.88
CA GLY A 189 15.77 6.24 8.07
C GLY A 189 14.91 5.47 9.09
N GLY A 190 13.79 6.04 9.53
CA GLY A 190 12.79 5.37 10.37
C GLY A 190 12.08 4.26 9.62
N LEU A 191 11.50 3.29 10.35
CA LEU A 191 10.72 2.21 9.73
C LEU A 191 9.46 2.76 9.06
N SER A 192 9.05 2.12 7.97
CA SER A 192 7.77 2.33 7.31
C SER A 192 6.99 1.01 7.21
N ALA A 193 5.67 1.09 7.20
CA ALA A 193 4.79 -0.05 6.97
C ALA A 193 3.58 0.35 6.13
N GLN A 194 3.18 -0.55 5.24
CA GLN A 194 2.03 -0.39 4.36
C GLN A 194 1.20 -1.68 4.34
N ILE A 195 -0.10 -1.53 4.30
CA ILE A 195 -1.04 -2.63 4.06
C ILE A 195 -2.10 -2.10 3.12
N GLU A 196 -2.42 -2.87 2.12
CA GLU A 196 -3.30 -2.45 1.04
C GLU A 196 -4.44 -3.41 0.81
N TYR A 197 -5.60 -2.82 0.53
CA TYR A 197 -6.78 -3.50 0.01
C TYR A 197 -7.39 -2.74 -1.15
N MET A 198 -7.73 -3.45 -2.21
CA MET A 198 -8.63 -2.97 -3.25
C MET A 198 -10.07 -3.11 -2.77
N VAL A 199 -10.87 -2.06 -2.93
CA VAL A 199 -12.26 -2.01 -2.46
C VAL A 199 -13.22 -1.58 -3.58
N LEU A 200 -14.46 -2.08 -3.48
CA LEU A 200 -15.59 -1.67 -4.30
C LEU A 200 -16.64 -0.98 -3.43
N VAL A 201 -17.06 0.21 -3.81
CA VAL A 201 -18.21 0.90 -3.21
C VAL A 201 -19.50 0.29 -3.75
N LYS A 202 -20.34 -0.22 -2.84
CA LYS A 202 -21.67 -0.78 -3.15
C LYS A 202 -22.76 0.16 -2.63
N GLU A 203 -24.00 -0.08 -2.99
CA GLU A 203 -25.14 0.70 -2.49
C GLU A 203 -25.29 0.67 -0.97
N ASP A 204 -24.93 -0.43 -0.35
CA ASP A 204 -25.12 -0.72 1.07
C ASP A 204 -23.83 -0.77 1.90
N GLY A 205 -22.67 -0.48 1.32
CA GLY A 205 -21.39 -0.55 2.02
C GLY A 205 -20.17 -0.65 1.11
N ILE A 206 -19.10 -1.21 1.66
CA ILE A 206 -17.83 -1.46 0.96
C ILE A 206 -17.58 -2.96 0.90
N GLU A 207 -17.19 -3.44 -0.27
CA GLU A 207 -16.68 -4.80 -0.46
C GLU A 207 -15.16 -4.77 -0.62
N ILE A 208 -14.45 -5.57 0.18
CA ILE A 208 -13.01 -5.77 0.02
C ILE A 208 -12.80 -6.85 -1.04
N LEU A 209 -12.13 -6.51 -2.12
CA LEU A 209 -11.90 -7.40 -3.25
C LEU A 209 -10.62 -8.25 -3.10
N THR A 210 -9.59 -7.71 -2.43
CA THR A 210 -8.29 -8.38 -2.24
C THR A 210 -8.07 -8.69 -0.75
N LYS A 211 -8.43 -9.92 -0.32
CA LYS A 211 -8.32 -10.37 1.09
C LYS A 211 -7.11 -11.26 1.30
#